data_15dbb9eafd08d99831e73e43fa38266a
#
_entry.id   15dbb9eafd08d99831e73e43fa38266a
#
_cell.length_a   1.000
_cell.length_b   1.000
_cell.length_c   1.000
_cell.angle_alpha   90.00
_cell.angle_beta   90.00
_cell.angle_gamma   90.00
#
_symmetry.space_group_name_H-M   'P 1'
#
loop_
_entity.id
_entity.type
_entity.pdbx_description
1 polymer ?
#
loop_
_entity_poly.entity_id
_entity_poly.type
_entity_poly.pdbx_seq_one_letter_code
_entity_poly.pdbx_strand_id
1 'polypeptide(L)'
;LNPADNAVPGALIGRFQGPEAPGKIQHGSAWWFNDTKTGTEAQLTNLANLSILGNFIGMLTDSRSLLSYARHEYFRRILCNLVGTWAENGEIAWDEAFLGGLVQDICYRNAAAYFGLE
;
A
#
# COMPACT_ATOMS: atom_id res chain seq x y z
N LEU A 1 -3.68 -18.74 -3.73
CA LEU A 1 -3.09 -17.92 -2.71
C LEU A 1 -4.10 -17.69 -1.59
N ASN A 2 -3.72 -18.05 -0.39
CA ASN A 2 -4.59 -18.00 0.77
C ASN A 2 -4.45 -16.64 1.46
N PRO A 3 -5.54 -15.85 1.65
CA PRO A 3 -5.48 -14.56 2.35
C PRO A 3 -4.93 -14.66 3.78
N ALA A 4 -5.08 -15.80 4.43
CA ALA A 4 -4.57 -16.03 5.78
C ALA A 4 -3.03 -16.03 5.85
N ASP A 5 -2.35 -16.24 4.73
CA ASP A 5 -0.89 -16.36 4.69
C ASP A 5 -0.16 -15.05 4.37
N ASN A 6 -0.86 -13.92 4.25
CA ASN A 6 -0.28 -12.63 3.84
C ASN A 6 0.91 -12.18 4.70
N ALA A 7 0.90 -12.48 5.98
CA ALA A 7 1.98 -12.11 6.90
C ALA A 7 3.29 -12.86 6.60
N VAL A 8 3.22 -14.10 6.13
CA VAL A 8 4.39 -14.93 5.85
C VAL A 8 5.23 -14.37 4.70
N PRO A 9 4.68 -14.13 3.48
CA PRO A 9 5.43 -13.46 2.42
C PRO A 9 5.82 -12.04 2.79
N GLY A 10 5.02 -11.30 3.56
CA GLY A 10 5.39 -9.97 4.06
C GLY A 10 6.67 -9.99 4.90
N ALA A 11 6.77 -10.90 5.85
CA ALA A 11 7.97 -11.09 6.68
C ALA A 11 9.18 -11.55 5.84
N LEU A 12 8.96 -12.44 4.87
CA LEU A 12 10.01 -12.90 3.96
C LEU A 12 10.55 -11.76 3.10
N ILE A 13 9.68 -10.97 2.49
CA ILE A 13 10.05 -9.81 1.66
C ILE A 13 10.85 -8.79 2.47
N GLY A 14 10.52 -8.58 3.73
CA GLY A 14 11.24 -7.67 4.62
C GLY A 14 12.72 -8.00 4.76
N ARG A 15 13.12 -9.26 4.57
CA ARG A 15 14.53 -9.70 4.64
C ARG A 15 15.35 -9.34 3.41
N PHE A 16 14.72 -9.02 2.29
CA PHE A 16 15.36 -8.73 1.02
C PHE A 16 15.40 -7.23 0.68
N GLN A 17 15.04 -6.39 1.62
CA GLN A 17 15.21 -4.95 1.48
C GLN A 17 16.69 -4.59 1.53
N GLY A 18 17.09 -3.60 0.77
CA GLY A 18 18.47 -3.13 0.69
C GLY A 18 18.53 -1.62 0.42
N PRO A 19 19.70 -1.02 0.52
CA PRO A 19 19.86 0.43 0.33
C PRO A 19 19.78 0.88 -1.14
N GLU A 20 19.71 -0.07 -2.08
CA GLU A 20 19.81 0.23 -3.52
C GLU A 20 18.58 0.96 -4.06
N ALA A 21 17.39 0.64 -3.52
CA ALA A 21 16.15 1.29 -3.88
C ALA A 21 15.13 1.21 -2.74
N PRO A 22 14.42 2.29 -2.44
CA PRO A 22 13.31 2.26 -1.50
C PRO A 22 12.24 1.27 -1.97
N GLY A 23 11.81 0.37 -1.07
CA GLY A 23 10.79 -0.63 -1.41
C GLY A 23 11.19 -1.57 -2.55
N LYS A 24 12.46 -1.97 -2.61
CA LYS A 24 13.06 -2.82 -3.66
C LYS A 24 12.22 -4.04 -4.02
N ILE A 25 11.69 -4.72 -3.01
CA ILE A 25 10.75 -5.83 -3.19
C ILE A 25 9.50 -5.51 -2.37
N GLN A 26 8.35 -5.55 -3.01
CA GLN A 26 7.08 -5.21 -2.38
C GLN A 26 6.04 -6.30 -2.64
N HIS A 27 5.15 -6.46 -1.67
CA HIS A 27 3.94 -7.23 -1.86
C HIS A 27 2.97 -6.39 -2.67
N GLY A 28 2.71 -6.76 -3.92
CA GLY A 28 1.78 -6.03 -4.79
C GLY A 28 0.39 -5.90 -4.19
N SER A 29 -0.39 -4.96 -4.71
CA SER A 29 -1.74 -4.71 -4.19
C SER A 29 -2.64 -5.94 -4.31
N ALA A 30 -3.64 -5.96 -3.45
CA ALA A 30 -4.58 -7.07 -3.29
C ALA A 30 -5.04 -7.69 -4.62
N TRP A 31 -4.95 -9.02 -4.70
CA TRP A 31 -5.29 -9.81 -5.87
C TRP A 31 -6.29 -10.92 -5.51
N TRP A 32 -7.25 -11.18 -6.36
CA TRP A 32 -8.28 -12.20 -6.22
C TRP A 32 -8.99 -12.12 -4.86
N PHE A 33 -8.73 -13.07 -3.96
CA PHE A 33 -9.41 -13.18 -2.66
C PHE A 33 -9.10 -12.01 -1.71
N ASN A 34 -8.01 -11.29 -1.95
CA ASN A 34 -7.66 -10.09 -1.20
C ASN A 34 -8.21 -8.80 -1.83
N ASP A 35 -8.79 -8.88 -3.02
CA ASP A 35 -9.34 -7.72 -3.73
C ASP A 35 -10.73 -7.34 -3.19
N THR A 36 -10.75 -7.09 -1.90
CA THR A 36 -11.90 -6.65 -1.11
C THR A 36 -11.45 -5.53 -0.20
N LYS A 37 -12.39 -4.77 0.35
CA LYS A 37 -12.08 -3.72 1.33
C LYS A 37 -11.22 -4.26 2.48
N THR A 38 -11.70 -5.32 3.13
CA THR A 38 -11.00 -5.93 4.28
C THR A 38 -9.66 -6.56 3.89
N GLY A 39 -9.55 -7.17 2.71
CA GLY A 39 -8.29 -7.71 2.21
C GLY A 39 -7.26 -6.62 1.96
N THR A 40 -7.65 -5.50 1.39
CA THR A 40 -6.77 -4.35 1.17
C THR A 40 -6.34 -3.71 2.49
N GLU A 41 -7.25 -3.53 3.43
CA GLU A 41 -6.94 -3.00 4.77
C GLU A 41 -5.95 -3.92 5.51
N ALA A 42 -6.17 -5.23 5.47
CA ALA A 42 -5.27 -6.22 6.07
C ALA A 42 -3.87 -6.18 5.43
N GLN A 43 -3.78 -6.06 4.10
CA GLN A 43 -2.52 -5.95 3.39
C GLN A 43 -1.76 -4.68 3.76
N LEU A 44 -2.43 -3.53 3.78
CA LEU A 44 -1.83 -2.25 4.17
C LEU A 44 -1.34 -2.28 5.62
N THR A 45 -2.10 -2.87 6.51
CA THR A 45 -1.73 -3.06 7.91
C THR A 45 -0.51 -3.98 8.05
N ASN A 46 -0.46 -5.08 7.32
CA ASN A 46 0.71 -5.96 7.29
C ASN A 46 1.95 -5.24 6.74
N LEU A 47 1.80 -4.44 5.68
CA LEU A 47 2.88 -3.61 5.15
C LEU A 47 3.40 -2.61 6.18
N ALA A 48 2.51 -1.94 6.91
CA ALA A 48 2.89 -1.00 7.95
C ALA A 48 3.67 -1.68 9.10
N ASN A 49 3.31 -2.92 9.44
CA ASN A 49 3.94 -3.66 10.52
C ASN A 49 5.25 -4.36 10.13
N LEU A 50 5.38 -4.82 8.88
CA LEU A 50 6.48 -5.68 8.44
C LEU A 50 7.45 -5.01 7.47
N SER A 51 7.14 -3.80 7.02
CA SER A 51 7.92 -3.03 6.05
C SER A 51 7.72 -1.52 6.29
N ILE A 52 8.11 -0.71 5.31
CA ILE A 52 7.91 0.75 5.33
C ILE A 52 6.75 1.08 4.40
N LEU A 53 5.57 1.30 4.98
CA LEU A 53 4.36 1.63 4.23
C LEU A 53 4.56 2.84 3.29
N GLY A 54 5.33 3.83 3.72
CA GLY A 54 5.61 5.03 2.92
C GLY A 54 6.33 4.78 1.59
N ASN A 55 6.95 3.62 1.41
CA ASN A 55 7.61 3.23 0.16
C ASN A 55 6.71 2.41 -0.77
N PHE A 56 5.48 2.15 -0.37
CA PHE A 56 4.56 1.32 -1.15
C PHE A 56 4.15 2.02 -2.45
N ILE A 57 4.15 1.29 -3.55
CA ILE A 57 3.79 1.82 -4.88
C ILE A 57 2.28 1.84 -5.16
N GLY A 58 1.48 1.47 -4.18
CA GLY A 58 0.02 1.59 -4.24
C GLY A 58 -0.68 0.52 -5.04
N MET A 59 -1.85 0.89 -5.57
CA MET A 59 -2.74 0.00 -6.29
C MET A 59 -2.24 -0.29 -7.70
N LEU A 60 -2.13 -1.56 -8.02
CA LEU A 60 -1.98 -2.08 -9.37
C LEU A 60 -3.26 -2.84 -9.70
N THR A 61 -3.95 -2.47 -10.79
CA THR A 61 -5.29 -3.04 -11.08
C THR A 61 -5.24 -4.50 -11.52
N ASP A 62 -4.11 -4.95 -12.07
CA ASP A 62 -3.96 -6.27 -12.69
C ASP A 62 -5.12 -6.60 -13.66
N SER A 63 -5.53 -5.63 -14.43
CA SER A 63 -6.69 -5.72 -15.31
C SER A 63 -6.40 -5.16 -16.70
N ARG A 64 -7.02 -5.79 -17.70
CA ARG A 64 -6.98 -5.32 -19.10
C ARG A 64 -8.12 -4.35 -19.44
N SER A 65 -9.06 -4.13 -18.50
CA SER A 65 -10.21 -3.25 -18.72
C SER A 65 -9.89 -1.82 -18.32
N LEU A 66 -10.22 -0.86 -19.18
CA LEU A 66 -10.15 0.57 -18.87
C LEU A 66 -11.08 0.96 -17.71
N LEU A 67 -12.18 0.25 -17.52
CA LEU A 67 -13.10 0.45 -16.40
C LEU A 67 -12.44 0.18 -15.04
N SER A 68 -11.37 -0.59 -15.02
CA SER A 68 -10.63 -0.90 -13.79
C SER A 68 -9.86 0.29 -13.21
N TYR A 69 -9.74 1.40 -13.91
CA TYR A 69 -9.16 2.62 -13.36
C TYR A 69 -9.95 3.18 -12.16
N ALA A 70 -11.24 2.89 -12.06
CA ALA A 70 -12.05 3.22 -10.88
C ALA A 70 -11.52 2.55 -9.59
N ARG A 71 -10.76 1.46 -9.69
CA ARG A 71 -10.13 0.76 -8.55
C ARG A 71 -9.09 1.62 -7.86
N HIS A 72 -8.42 2.52 -8.57
CA HIS A 72 -7.49 3.48 -7.94
C HIS A 72 -8.23 4.44 -7.01
N GLU A 73 -9.42 4.90 -7.38
CA GLU A 73 -10.27 5.72 -6.52
C GLU A 73 -10.73 4.94 -5.29
N TYR A 74 -11.15 3.71 -5.49
CA TYR A 74 -11.54 2.81 -4.40
C TYR A 74 -10.39 2.59 -3.41
N PHE A 75 -9.20 2.30 -3.92
CA PHE A 75 -8.00 2.13 -3.11
C PHE A 75 -7.66 3.39 -2.30
N ARG A 76 -7.69 4.57 -2.93
CA ARG A 76 -7.42 5.85 -2.23
C ARG A 76 -8.38 6.07 -1.06
N ARG A 77 -9.65 5.74 -1.23
CA ARG A 77 -10.64 5.85 -0.14
C ARG A 77 -10.33 4.90 1.01
N ILE A 78 -9.95 3.67 0.72
CA ILE A 78 -9.55 2.69 1.75
C ILE A 78 -8.30 3.20 2.47
N LEU A 79 -7.28 3.61 1.75
CA LEU A 79 -6.03 4.11 2.32
C LEU A 79 -6.26 5.33 3.21
N CYS A 80 -6.98 6.34 2.73
CA CYS A 80 -7.28 7.54 3.51
C CYS A 80 -8.08 7.22 4.77
N ASN A 81 -9.08 6.34 4.67
CA ASN A 81 -9.87 5.92 5.82
C ASN A 81 -9.01 5.18 6.86
N LEU A 82 -8.14 4.28 6.41
CA LEU A 82 -7.28 3.50 7.30
C LEU A 82 -6.29 4.41 8.04
N VAL A 83 -5.59 5.28 7.31
CA VAL A 83 -4.62 6.24 7.87
C VAL A 83 -5.32 7.23 8.80
N GLY A 84 -6.49 7.74 8.41
CA GLY A 84 -7.29 8.62 9.26
C GLY A 84 -7.73 7.93 10.55
N THR A 85 -8.16 6.69 10.48
CA THR A 85 -8.54 5.89 11.67
C THR A 85 -7.36 5.69 12.62
N TRP A 86 -6.17 5.39 12.09
CA TRP A 86 -4.96 5.28 12.92
C TRP A 86 -4.61 6.60 13.63
N ALA A 87 -4.79 7.73 12.95
CA ALA A 87 -4.57 9.05 13.55
C ALA A 87 -5.62 9.38 14.62
N GLU A 88 -6.91 9.09 14.36
CA GLU A 88 -7.98 9.26 15.33
C GLU A 88 -7.79 8.38 16.58
N ASN A 89 -7.30 7.16 16.41
CA ASN A 89 -7.00 6.25 17.50
C ASN A 89 -5.70 6.60 18.25
N GLY A 90 -4.92 7.56 17.77
CA GLY A 90 -3.63 7.92 18.35
C GLY A 90 -2.50 6.93 18.06
N GLU A 91 -2.68 6.06 17.07
CA GLU A 91 -1.65 5.09 16.64
C GLU A 91 -0.53 5.78 15.85
N ILE A 92 -0.85 6.88 15.15
CA ILE A 92 0.09 7.76 14.47
C ILE A 92 -0.23 9.23 14.80
N ALA A 93 0.76 10.11 14.63
CA ALA A 93 0.56 11.52 14.91
C ALA A 93 -0.49 12.15 13.96
N TRP A 94 -1.36 12.99 14.52
CA TRP A 94 -2.29 13.80 13.74
C TRP A 94 -1.53 15.00 13.15
N ASP A 95 -0.89 14.79 12.02
CA ASP A 95 -0.23 15.82 11.23
C ASP A 95 -0.75 15.74 9.79
N GLU A 96 -1.61 16.68 9.43
CA GLU A 96 -2.30 16.69 8.14
C GLU A 96 -1.32 16.79 6.96
N ALA A 97 -0.24 17.55 7.10
CA ALA A 97 0.77 17.69 6.06
C ALA A 97 1.56 16.37 5.86
N PHE A 98 1.95 15.73 6.95
CA PHE A 98 2.63 14.43 6.92
C PHE A 98 1.73 13.34 6.36
N LEU A 99 0.50 13.22 6.84
CA LEU A 99 -0.46 12.20 6.40
C LEU A 99 -0.85 12.39 4.93
N GLY A 100 -1.06 13.65 4.51
CA GLY A 100 -1.32 13.98 3.12
C GLY A 100 -0.15 13.64 2.20
N GLY A 101 1.09 13.92 2.65
CA GLY A 101 2.32 13.53 1.97
C GLY A 101 2.44 12.01 1.78
N LEU A 102 2.22 11.26 2.86
CA LEU A 102 2.24 9.79 2.85
C LEU A 102 1.24 9.21 1.83
N VAL A 103 0.01 9.72 1.83
CA VAL A 103 -1.03 9.28 0.88
C VAL A 103 -0.63 9.60 -0.57
N GLN A 104 -0.06 10.80 -0.82
CA GLN A 104 0.40 11.18 -2.15
C GLN A 104 1.56 10.31 -2.63
N ASP A 105 2.50 9.98 -1.74
CA ASP A 105 3.62 9.10 -2.06
C ASP A 105 3.13 7.71 -2.47
N ILE A 106 2.27 7.09 -1.67
CA ILE A 106 1.71 5.77 -1.96
C ILE A 106 0.85 5.78 -3.23
N CYS A 107 0.05 6.83 -3.45
CA CYS A 107 -0.89 6.87 -4.56
C CYS A 107 -0.28 7.29 -5.89
N TYR A 108 0.91 7.89 -5.89
CA TYR A 108 1.50 8.44 -7.11
C TYR A 108 3.03 8.47 -7.12
N ARG A 109 3.67 9.20 -6.19
CA ARG A 109 5.09 9.55 -6.30
C ARG A 109 6.00 8.33 -6.25
N ASN A 110 5.69 7.36 -5.40
CA ASN A 110 6.48 6.12 -5.28
C ASN A 110 6.46 5.33 -6.58
N ALA A 111 5.30 5.18 -7.22
CA ALA A 111 5.20 4.48 -8.50
C ALA A 111 5.94 5.24 -9.60
N ALA A 112 5.80 6.57 -9.67
CA ALA A 112 6.51 7.40 -10.63
C ALA A 112 8.03 7.25 -10.47
N ALA A 113 8.54 7.35 -9.25
CA ALA A 113 9.97 7.19 -8.97
C ALA A 113 10.47 5.76 -9.23
N TYR A 114 9.71 4.75 -8.80
CA TYR A 114 10.10 3.34 -8.91
C TYR A 114 10.19 2.88 -10.37
N PHE A 115 9.30 3.35 -11.23
CA PHE A 115 9.27 2.99 -12.65
C PHE A 115 9.94 4.00 -13.56
N GLY A 116 10.48 5.11 -13.02
CA GLY A 116 11.08 6.18 -13.82
C GLY A 116 10.07 6.87 -14.73
N LEU A 117 8.85 7.06 -14.29
CA LEU A 117 7.79 7.76 -15.01
C LEU A 117 7.86 9.24 -14.62
N GLU A 118 8.22 10.08 -15.58
CA GLU A 118 8.16 11.56 -15.48
C GLU A 118 6.96 12.11 -16.24
#